data_5eb0ed1f4d39a173e93b85fc6caa8fce
#
_entry.id   5eb0ed1f4d39a173e93b85fc6caa8fce
#
_cell.length_a   1.000
_cell.length_b   1.000
_cell.length_c   1.000
_cell.angle_alpha   90.00
_cell.angle_beta   90.00
_cell.angle_gamma   90.00
#
_symmetry.space_group_name_H-M   'P 1'
#
loop_
_entity.id
_entity.type
_entity.pdbx_description
1 polymer ?
#
loop_
_entity_poly.entity_id
_entity_poly.type
_entity_poly.pdbx_seq_one_letter_code
_entity_poly.pdbx_strand_id
1 'polypeptide(L)'
;CLHAGPGIAAGQAEPDDALRPNQLFAVTFGAVSDRSVCRKVVTACEELLIPGAIRSLADRPVRRPLIIEHQGKTINDPYYPYHGKYSGDEDAKRKPAYHNGTAWTWMFPSYCEAWIKAYGKNGKKTALDWLASSGRLVSGGCIGHVPEILDGDFPHQPRGCDAQAWGASEIVRVWKLIASLN
;
A
#
# COMPACT_ATOMS: atom_id res chain seq x y z
N CYS A 1 -5.11 7.68 11.01
CA CYS A 1 -6.16 6.69 11.31
C CYS A 1 -6.57 6.74 12.77
N LEU A 2 -7.67 6.08 13.10
CA LEU A 2 -8.11 5.86 14.48
C LEU A 2 -8.09 4.36 14.77
N HIS A 3 -7.59 3.98 15.93
CA HIS A 3 -7.67 2.62 16.43
C HIS A 3 -8.94 2.47 17.25
N ALA A 4 -9.82 1.61 16.80
CA ALA A 4 -11.03 1.24 17.51
C ALA A 4 -11.11 -0.29 17.61
N GLY A 5 -11.18 -0.81 18.84
CA GLY A 5 -11.45 -2.21 19.09
C GLY A 5 -12.96 -2.53 18.98
N PRO A 6 -13.35 -3.81 19.03
CA PRO A 6 -14.75 -4.20 19.07
C PRO A 6 -15.50 -3.50 20.21
N GLY A 7 -16.65 -2.90 19.88
CA GLY A 7 -17.50 -2.20 20.87
C GLY A 7 -17.03 -0.81 21.28
N ILE A 8 -15.92 -0.29 20.73
CA ILE A 8 -15.44 1.08 21.01
C ILE A 8 -16.12 2.05 20.06
N ALA A 9 -16.78 3.06 20.61
CA ALA A 9 -17.36 4.14 19.83
C ALA A 9 -16.27 5.00 19.15
N ALA A 10 -16.55 5.56 17.97
CA ALA A 10 -15.59 6.36 17.21
C ALA A 10 -15.01 7.53 18.03
N GLY A 11 -15.79 8.15 18.90
CA GLY A 11 -15.33 9.24 19.79
C GLY A 11 -14.36 8.80 20.89
N GLN A 12 -14.24 7.49 21.13
CA GLN A 12 -13.33 6.90 22.11
C GLN A 12 -12.10 6.24 21.43
N ALA A 13 -12.05 6.29 20.09
CA ALA A 13 -10.96 5.71 19.34
C ALA A 13 -9.68 6.53 19.50
N GLU A 14 -8.57 5.84 19.75
CA GLU A 14 -7.26 6.47 19.88
C GLU A 14 -6.62 6.72 18.51
N PRO A 15 -5.85 7.82 18.35
CA PRO A 15 -5.07 8.04 17.14
C PRO A 15 -4.06 6.91 16.91
N ASP A 16 -4.05 6.36 15.69
CA ASP A 16 -3.06 5.40 15.21
C ASP A 16 -2.21 6.08 14.14
N ASP A 17 -0.94 6.25 14.41
CA ASP A 17 0.04 6.94 13.56
C ASP A 17 0.82 5.99 12.65
N ALA A 18 0.53 4.69 12.69
CA ALA A 18 1.04 3.73 11.72
C ALA A 18 0.50 4.05 10.32
N LEU A 19 1.34 4.66 9.48
CA LEU A 19 0.94 5.04 8.14
C LEU A 19 0.82 3.80 7.24
N ARG A 20 -0.40 3.58 6.77
CA ARG A 20 -0.77 2.49 5.86
C ARG A 20 -1.57 3.00 4.67
N PRO A 21 -1.52 2.31 3.52
CA PRO A 21 -2.21 2.73 2.31
C PRO A 21 -3.73 2.51 2.35
N ASN A 22 -4.27 1.77 3.32
CA ASN A 22 -5.71 1.43 3.42
C ASN A 22 -6.63 2.67 3.41
N GLN A 23 -6.15 3.82 3.88
CA GLN A 23 -6.89 5.08 3.83
C GLN A 23 -7.24 5.54 2.40
N LEU A 24 -6.54 5.05 1.38
CA LEU A 24 -6.84 5.30 -0.03
C LEU A 24 -8.24 4.81 -0.40
N PHE A 25 -8.70 3.72 0.21
CA PHE A 25 -10.03 3.18 -0.06
C PHE A 25 -11.17 4.09 0.42
N ALA A 26 -10.96 4.91 1.45
CA ALA A 26 -11.93 5.93 1.83
C ALA A 26 -12.15 6.94 0.69
N VAL A 27 -11.12 7.22 -0.09
CA VAL A 27 -11.19 8.10 -1.27
C VAL A 27 -11.75 7.35 -2.48
N THR A 28 -11.23 6.18 -2.81
CA THR A 28 -11.61 5.45 -4.03
C THR A 28 -13.05 4.95 -3.98
N PHE A 29 -13.56 4.56 -2.80
CA PHE A 29 -14.95 4.14 -2.61
C PHE A 29 -15.92 5.31 -2.35
N GLY A 30 -15.42 6.55 -2.31
CA GLY A 30 -16.26 7.73 -2.19
C GLY A 30 -16.75 8.04 -0.78
N ALA A 31 -16.24 7.38 0.26
CA ALA A 31 -16.51 7.73 1.65
C ALA A 31 -15.94 9.11 2.00
N VAL A 32 -14.86 9.51 1.32
CA VAL A 32 -14.26 10.85 1.38
C VAL A 32 -14.27 11.44 -0.03
N SER A 33 -15.01 12.54 -0.22
CA SER A 33 -15.15 13.23 -1.51
C SER A 33 -14.60 14.67 -1.49
N ASP A 34 -14.35 15.25 -0.31
CA ASP A 34 -13.70 16.56 -0.21
C ASP A 34 -12.29 16.52 -0.78
N ARG A 35 -12.04 17.35 -1.79
CA ARG A 35 -10.77 17.36 -2.51
C ARG A 35 -9.57 17.73 -1.64
N SER A 36 -9.76 18.59 -0.63
CA SER A 36 -8.66 18.97 0.26
C SER A 36 -8.26 17.81 1.14
N VAL A 37 -9.23 17.03 1.62
CA VAL A 37 -8.98 15.79 2.39
C VAL A 37 -8.36 14.72 1.49
N CYS A 38 -8.89 14.53 0.26
CA CYS A 38 -8.29 13.59 -0.70
C CYS A 38 -6.81 13.91 -0.98
N ARG A 39 -6.45 15.20 -1.14
CA ARG A 39 -5.04 15.62 -1.31
C ARG A 39 -4.19 15.25 -0.11
N LYS A 40 -4.68 15.49 1.12
CA LYS A 40 -3.94 15.10 2.34
C LYS A 40 -3.70 13.60 2.39
N VAL A 41 -4.69 12.79 2.01
CA VAL A 41 -4.57 11.32 1.98
C VAL A 41 -3.50 10.89 0.97
N VAL A 42 -3.55 11.37 -0.28
CA VAL A 42 -2.56 10.96 -1.28
C VAL A 42 -1.16 11.46 -0.95
N THR A 43 -1.02 12.71 -0.45
CA THR A 43 0.28 13.23 -0.02
C THR A 43 0.87 12.42 1.14
N ALA A 44 0.05 12.04 2.12
CA ALA A 44 0.52 11.17 3.20
C ALA A 44 0.99 9.79 2.70
N CYS A 45 0.34 9.24 1.65
CA CYS A 45 0.69 7.94 1.10
C CYS A 45 1.88 7.98 0.12
N GLU A 46 2.40 9.15 -0.28
CA GLU A 46 3.55 9.26 -1.18
C GLU A 46 4.79 8.54 -0.63
N GLU A 47 5.04 8.63 0.67
CA GLU A 47 6.20 7.98 1.30
C GLU A 47 6.14 6.44 1.24
N LEU A 48 4.96 5.87 0.95
CA LEU A 48 4.77 4.42 0.81
C LEU A 48 5.10 3.91 -0.59
N LEU A 49 5.22 4.82 -1.57
CA LEU A 49 5.38 4.43 -2.97
C LEU A 49 6.75 3.83 -3.24
N ILE A 50 6.73 2.75 -4.00
CA ILE A 50 7.89 2.24 -4.72
C ILE A 50 7.47 2.00 -6.17
N PRO A 51 8.40 1.90 -7.13
CA PRO A 51 8.00 1.72 -8.51
C PRO A 51 7.14 0.45 -8.72
N GLY A 52 5.87 0.65 -9.13
CA GLY A 52 4.91 -0.42 -9.43
C GLY A 52 4.20 -1.05 -8.23
N ALA A 53 4.47 -0.59 -7.00
CA ALA A 53 3.83 -1.10 -5.80
C ALA A 53 3.74 -0.03 -4.68
N ILE A 54 3.03 -0.36 -3.61
CA ILE A 54 2.89 0.52 -2.45
C ILE A 54 3.12 -0.28 -1.16
N ARG A 55 3.97 0.22 -0.27
CA ARG A 55 4.28 -0.40 1.02
C ARG A 55 3.05 -0.50 1.91
N SER A 56 2.93 -1.60 2.61
CA SER A 56 1.85 -1.86 3.57
C SER A 56 1.99 -1.07 4.88
N LEU A 57 3.20 -0.59 5.18
CA LEU A 57 3.54 0.24 6.32
C LEU A 57 4.71 1.15 5.96
N ALA A 58 4.70 2.37 6.48
CA ALA A 58 5.81 3.31 6.34
C ALA A 58 7.03 2.86 7.16
N ASP A 59 8.23 3.11 6.62
CA ASP A 59 9.52 2.84 7.27
C ASP A 59 9.86 3.98 8.25
N ARG A 60 9.17 3.97 9.40
CA ARG A 60 9.37 4.97 10.44
C ARG A 60 8.85 4.49 11.81
N PRO A 61 9.31 5.11 12.92
CA PRO A 61 8.78 4.81 14.25
C PRO A 61 7.30 5.20 14.37
N VAL A 62 6.60 4.51 15.28
CA VAL A 62 5.22 4.77 15.65
C VAL A 62 5.12 5.12 17.13
N ARG A 63 4.13 5.93 17.51
CA ARG A 63 3.86 6.26 18.91
C ARG A 63 3.04 5.18 19.60
N ARG A 64 2.07 4.61 18.86
CA ARG A 64 1.29 3.47 19.32
C ARG A 64 2.02 2.18 18.97
N PRO A 65 2.41 1.36 19.98
CA PRO A 65 3.17 0.14 19.72
C PRO A 65 2.34 -0.86 18.88
N LEU A 66 2.97 -1.46 17.89
CA LEU A 66 2.43 -2.54 17.08
C LEU A 66 3.18 -3.81 17.44
N ILE A 67 2.58 -4.63 18.31
CA ILE A 67 3.19 -5.86 18.80
C ILE A 67 2.88 -6.99 17.84
N ILE A 68 3.91 -7.71 17.39
CA ILE A 68 3.82 -8.93 16.61
C ILE A 68 4.36 -10.06 17.48
N GLU A 69 3.52 -11.07 17.72
CA GLU A 69 3.88 -12.20 18.56
C GLU A 69 3.94 -13.50 17.76
N HIS A 70 4.90 -14.33 18.11
CA HIS A 70 5.00 -15.71 17.67
C HIS A 70 5.38 -16.61 18.85
N GLN A 71 4.61 -17.67 19.11
CA GLN A 71 4.81 -18.61 20.21
C GLN A 71 4.97 -17.90 21.58
N GLY A 72 4.16 -16.86 21.84
CA GLY A 72 4.19 -16.10 23.10
C GLY A 72 5.38 -15.17 23.28
N LYS A 73 6.17 -14.95 22.23
CA LYS A 73 7.30 -14.01 22.24
C LYS A 73 7.06 -12.89 21.24
N THR A 74 7.33 -11.65 21.65
CA THR A 74 7.37 -10.51 20.72
C THR A 74 8.57 -10.69 19.79
N ILE A 75 8.33 -10.61 18.49
CA ILE A 75 9.32 -10.87 17.44
C ILE A 75 9.67 -9.63 16.59
N ASN A 76 9.21 -8.46 17.02
CA ASN A 76 9.53 -7.19 16.38
C ASN A 76 9.88 -6.13 17.43
N ASP A 77 10.39 -4.97 16.97
CA ASP A 77 10.36 -3.75 17.76
C ASP A 77 8.95 -3.14 17.65
N PRO A 78 8.17 -3.08 18.74
CA PRO A 78 6.79 -2.55 18.68
C PRO A 78 6.71 -1.08 18.27
N TYR A 79 7.75 -0.29 18.53
CA TYR A 79 7.80 1.14 18.17
C TYR A 79 8.46 1.41 16.83
N TYR A 80 9.10 0.40 16.23
CA TYR A 80 9.61 0.42 14.85
C TYR A 80 9.18 -0.85 14.11
N PRO A 81 7.87 -0.99 13.82
CA PRO A 81 7.30 -2.26 13.34
C PRO A 81 7.56 -2.56 11.87
N TYR A 82 8.31 -1.72 11.17
CA TYR A 82 8.58 -1.90 9.73
C TYR A 82 9.49 -3.11 9.46
N HIS A 83 9.07 -3.93 8.51
CA HIS A 83 9.80 -5.10 8.00
C HIS A 83 9.74 -5.11 6.48
N GLY A 84 10.71 -4.45 5.81
CA GLY A 84 10.71 -4.27 4.36
C GLY A 84 11.06 -5.51 3.55
N LYS A 85 11.64 -6.56 4.15
CA LYS A 85 12.07 -7.78 3.45
C LYS A 85 11.16 -8.97 3.74
N TYR A 86 10.54 -9.51 2.69
CA TYR A 86 9.74 -10.74 2.75
C TYR A 86 10.64 -11.96 2.49
N SER A 87 11.46 -12.33 3.46
CA SER A 87 12.43 -13.43 3.33
C SER A 87 12.71 -14.12 4.65
N GLY A 88 13.21 -15.35 4.59
CA GLY A 88 13.60 -16.13 5.76
C GLY A 88 12.47 -17.03 6.29
N ASP A 89 12.48 -17.31 7.58
CA ASP A 89 11.49 -18.17 8.24
C ASP A 89 10.06 -17.61 8.07
N GLU A 90 9.12 -18.53 7.83
CA GLU A 90 7.75 -18.14 7.52
C GLU A 90 7.08 -17.40 8.67
N ASP A 91 7.10 -17.97 9.84
CA ASP A 91 6.35 -17.45 10.98
C ASP A 91 7.05 -16.28 11.67
N ALA A 92 8.38 -16.36 11.80
CA ALA A 92 9.15 -15.37 12.52
C ALA A 92 9.60 -14.17 11.67
N LYS A 93 9.60 -14.28 10.32
CA LYS A 93 10.10 -13.21 9.43
C LYS A 93 9.13 -12.84 8.33
N ARG A 94 8.64 -13.80 7.51
CA ARG A 94 7.79 -13.50 6.35
C ARG A 94 6.39 -13.01 6.75
N LYS A 95 5.69 -13.73 7.65
CA LYS A 95 4.37 -13.30 8.12
C LYS A 95 4.39 -11.92 8.79
N PRO A 96 5.35 -11.59 9.69
CA PRO A 96 5.49 -10.23 10.20
C PRO A 96 5.66 -9.18 9.11
N ALA A 97 6.46 -9.44 8.08
CA ALA A 97 6.72 -8.51 6.98
C ALA A 97 5.50 -8.31 6.06
N TYR A 98 4.64 -9.33 5.91
CA TYR A 98 3.59 -9.39 4.88
C TYR A 98 2.63 -8.19 4.88
N HIS A 99 2.34 -7.65 6.07
CA HIS A 99 1.51 -6.47 6.23
C HIS A 99 2.21 -5.30 6.94
N ASN A 100 3.52 -5.41 7.20
CA ASN A 100 4.27 -4.40 7.93
C ASN A 100 5.53 -3.94 7.19
N GLY A 101 5.46 -3.74 5.88
CA GLY A 101 6.57 -3.23 5.09
C GLY A 101 6.59 -3.73 3.66
N THR A 102 6.21 -4.98 3.43
CA THR A 102 6.04 -5.54 2.08
C THR A 102 5.17 -4.63 1.21
N ALA A 103 5.58 -4.44 -0.04
CA ALA A 103 4.86 -3.60 -0.98
C ALA A 103 3.95 -4.42 -1.88
N TRP A 104 2.70 -3.95 -2.04
CA TRP A 104 1.64 -4.64 -2.76
C TRP A 104 1.38 -4.04 -4.13
N THR A 105 1.38 -4.89 -5.15
CA THR A 105 1.17 -4.47 -6.54
C THR A 105 -0.29 -4.13 -6.82
N TRP A 106 -1.25 -4.89 -6.27
CA TRP A 106 -2.68 -4.68 -6.51
C TRP A 106 -3.23 -3.39 -5.89
N MET A 107 -2.64 -2.94 -4.78
CA MET A 107 -3.09 -1.74 -4.07
C MET A 107 -2.52 -0.45 -4.67
N PHE A 108 -1.41 -0.54 -5.39
CA PHE A 108 -0.76 0.61 -6.01
C PHE A 108 -1.66 1.36 -7.01
N PRO A 109 -2.43 0.70 -7.90
CA PRO A 109 -3.36 1.40 -8.78
C PRO A 109 -4.41 2.22 -8.05
N SER A 110 -4.83 1.80 -6.85
CA SER A 110 -5.76 2.58 -6.03
C SER A 110 -5.18 3.92 -5.59
N TYR A 111 -3.85 4.03 -5.42
CA TYR A 111 -3.19 5.32 -5.22
C TYR A 111 -3.35 6.23 -6.45
N CYS A 112 -3.13 5.70 -7.66
CA CYS A 112 -3.29 6.45 -8.90
C CYS A 112 -4.75 6.92 -9.09
N GLU A 113 -5.72 6.08 -8.75
CA GLU A 113 -7.15 6.47 -8.75
C GLU A 113 -7.46 7.56 -7.72
N ALA A 114 -6.98 7.41 -6.49
CA ALA A 114 -7.16 8.42 -5.44
C ALA A 114 -6.52 9.77 -5.84
N TRP A 115 -5.36 9.74 -6.50
CA TRP A 115 -4.73 10.92 -7.07
C TRP A 115 -5.63 11.64 -8.08
N ILE A 116 -6.29 10.90 -8.97
CA ILE A 116 -7.26 11.47 -9.90
C ILE A 116 -8.45 12.10 -9.16
N LYS A 117 -8.95 11.47 -8.11
CA LYS A 117 -10.04 12.05 -7.30
C LYS A 117 -9.61 13.34 -6.59
N ALA A 118 -8.35 13.44 -6.18
CA ALA A 118 -7.79 14.62 -5.53
C ALA A 118 -7.51 15.78 -6.50
N TYR A 119 -6.98 15.51 -7.70
CA TYR A 119 -6.48 16.51 -8.62
C TYR A 119 -7.28 16.64 -9.93
N GLY A 120 -8.20 15.71 -10.19
CA GLY A 120 -9.01 15.69 -11.42
C GLY A 120 -8.14 15.52 -12.67
N LYS A 121 -8.56 16.11 -13.78
CA LYS A 121 -7.84 16.03 -15.06
C LYS A 121 -6.40 16.53 -15.01
N ASN A 122 -6.10 17.47 -14.14
CA ASN A 122 -4.73 18.00 -13.97
C ASN A 122 -3.76 16.94 -13.42
N GLY A 123 -4.27 15.93 -12.73
CA GLY A 123 -3.49 14.80 -12.24
C GLY A 123 -3.29 13.67 -13.23
N LYS A 124 -3.92 13.72 -14.43
CA LYS A 124 -3.96 12.60 -15.38
C LYS A 124 -2.58 12.11 -15.80
N LYS A 125 -1.72 13.04 -16.24
CA LYS A 125 -0.36 12.69 -16.68
C LYS A 125 0.43 12.02 -15.56
N THR A 126 0.45 12.61 -14.39
CA THR A 126 1.19 12.09 -13.22
C THR A 126 0.70 10.69 -12.83
N ALA A 127 -0.62 10.49 -12.78
CA ALA A 127 -1.19 9.18 -12.45
C ALA A 127 -0.82 8.11 -13.49
N LEU A 128 -0.80 8.45 -14.78
CA LEU A 128 -0.38 7.54 -15.85
C LEU A 128 1.12 7.24 -15.79
N ASP A 129 1.96 8.23 -15.53
CA ASP A 129 3.41 8.05 -15.39
C ASP A 129 3.74 7.10 -14.22
N TRP A 130 3.05 7.25 -13.08
CA TRP A 130 3.19 6.31 -11.98
C TRP A 130 2.71 4.91 -12.34
N LEU A 131 1.50 4.80 -12.92
CA LEU A 131 0.94 3.51 -13.28
C LEU A 131 1.81 2.76 -14.30
N ALA A 132 2.45 3.49 -15.21
CA ALA A 132 3.39 2.94 -16.19
C ALA A 132 4.60 2.26 -15.53
N SER A 133 4.96 2.63 -14.29
CA SER A 133 6.03 1.96 -13.55
C SER A 133 5.75 0.48 -13.27
N SER A 134 4.48 0.08 -13.26
CA SER A 134 4.07 -1.33 -13.16
C SER A 134 4.48 -2.16 -14.39
N GLY A 135 4.70 -1.51 -15.55
CA GLY A 135 5.09 -2.19 -16.78
C GLY A 135 6.40 -2.97 -16.67
N ARG A 136 7.34 -2.51 -15.86
CA ARG A 136 8.60 -3.23 -15.59
C ARG A 136 8.40 -4.57 -14.87
N LEU A 137 7.30 -4.71 -14.10
CA LEU A 137 7.01 -5.94 -13.36
C LEU A 137 6.60 -7.07 -14.29
N VAL A 138 6.01 -6.73 -15.44
CA VAL A 138 5.54 -7.69 -16.45
C VAL A 138 6.68 -8.45 -17.12
N SER A 139 7.90 -7.91 -17.08
CA SER A 139 9.10 -8.53 -17.66
C SER A 139 10.13 -8.96 -16.61
N GLY A 140 9.90 -8.68 -15.33
CA GLY A 140 10.89 -8.86 -14.26
C GLY A 140 10.83 -10.18 -13.48
N GLY A 141 9.83 -11.02 -13.75
CA GLY A 141 9.62 -12.29 -13.05
C GLY A 141 8.95 -13.31 -13.97
N CYS A 142 7.73 -13.73 -13.66
CA CYS A 142 6.91 -14.51 -14.58
C CYS A 142 6.48 -13.59 -15.75
N ILE A 143 7.08 -13.79 -16.92
CA ILE A 143 6.87 -12.93 -18.11
C ILE A 143 5.39 -12.83 -18.47
N GLY A 144 4.90 -11.63 -18.65
CA GLY A 144 3.49 -11.35 -18.95
C GLY A 144 2.60 -11.23 -17.71
N HIS A 145 3.15 -11.38 -16.52
CA HIS A 145 2.40 -11.35 -15.26
C HIS A 145 2.93 -10.30 -14.27
N VAL A 146 2.14 -10.01 -13.26
CA VAL A 146 2.48 -9.09 -12.17
C VAL A 146 2.60 -9.90 -10.88
N PRO A 147 3.71 -9.80 -10.15
CA PRO A 147 3.88 -10.50 -8.87
C PRO A 147 2.91 -9.97 -7.82
N GLU A 148 2.64 -10.77 -6.81
CA GLU A 148 1.77 -10.39 -5.70
C GLU A 148 2.34 -9.20 -4.93
N ILE A 149 3.59 -9.31 -4.51
CA ILE A 149 4.28 -8.38 -3.64
C ILE A 149 5.73 -8.16 -4.09
N LEU A 150 6.30 -7.08 -3.57
CA LEU A 150 7.75 -6.78 -3.66
C LEU A 150 8.30 -6.59 -2.25
N ASP A 151 9.60 -6.82 -2.05
CA ASP A 151 10.27 -6.30 -0.87
C ASP A 151 10.07 -4.78 -0.80
N GLY A 152 9.67 -4.25 0.36
CA GLY A 152 9.57 -2.82 0.58
C GLY A 152 10.92 -2.11 0.56
N ASP A 153 12.00 -2.86 0.86
CA ASP A 153 13.38 -2.37 0.80
C ASP A 153 13.96 -2.54 -0.60
N PHE A 154 14.89 -1.63 -0.96
CA PHE A 154 15.67 -1.75 -2.18
C PHE A 154 16.46 -3.08 -2.18
N PRO A 155 16.57 -3.80 -3.30
CA PRO A 155 16.18 -3.44 -4.66
C PRO A 155 14.73 -3.80 -5.07
N HIS A 156 13.81 -3.99 -4.10
CA HIS A 156 12.39 -4.30 -4.34
C HIS A 156 12.18 -5.61 -5.11
N GLN A 157 12.78 -6.67 -4.61
CA GLN A 157 12.67 -8.00 -5.23
C GLN A 157 11.22 -8.50 -5.26
N PRO A 158 10.74 -9.06 -6.39
CA PRO A 158 9.47 -9.76 -6.44
C PRO A 158 9.42 -10.92 -5.44
N ARG A 159 8.27 -11.06 -4.77
CA ARG A 159 8.00 -12.07 -3.75
C ARG A 159 6.55 -12.53 -3.84
N GLY A 160 6.21 -13.53 -3.02
CA GLY A 160 4.88 -14.11 -3.00
C GLY A 160 4.58 -14.90 -4.26
N CYS A 161 3.35 -14.83 -4.74
CA CYS A 161 2.93 -15.46 -5.99
C CYS A 161 3.48 -14.69 -7.20
N ASP A 162 4.12 -15.39 -8.15
CA ASP A 162 4.74 -14.76 -9.32
C ASP A 162 3.72 -14.13 -10.28
N ALA A 163 2.48 -14.64 -10.28
CA ALA A 163 1.43 -14.25 -11.19
C ALA A 163 0.11 -14.11 -10.44
N GLN A 164 -0.22 -12.91 -9.99
CA GLN A 164 -1.47 -12.63 -9.30
C GLN A 164 -2.44 -11.82 -10.15
N ALA A 165 -3.64 -12.38 -10.36
CA ALA A 165 -4.66 -11.79 -11.20
C ALA A 165 -5.11 -10.39 -10.72
N TRP A 166 -5.24 -10.17 -9.41
CA TRP A 166 -5.73 -8.90 -8.89
C TRP A 166 -4.76 -7.73 -9.14
N GLY A 167 -3.43 -7.96 -9.14
CA GLY A 167 -2.46 -6.93 -9.52
C GLY A 167 -2.66 -6.49 -10.97
N ALA A 168 -2.75 -7.45 -11.89
CA ALA A 168 -2.94 -7.18 -13.31
C ALA A 168 -4.30 -6.54 -13.59
N SER A 169 -5.39 -7.06 -13.00
CA SER A 169 -6.75 -6.53 -13.21
C SER A 169 -6.91 -5.10 -12.69
N GLU A 170 -6.34 -4.77 -11.54
CA GLU A 170 -6.39 -3.43 -10.98
C GLU A 170 -5.59 -2.40 -11.81
N ILE A 171 -4.43 -2.79 -12.33
CA ILE A 171 -3.66 -1.94 -13.26
C ILE A 171 -4.51 -1.61 -14.49
N VAL A 172 -5.13 -2.62 -15.12
CA VAL A 172 -5.97 -2.43 -16.32
C VAL A 172 -7.22 -1.62 -15.98
N ARG A 173 -7.88 -1.89 -14.85
CA ARG A 173 -9.07 -1.16 -14.41
C ARG A 173 -8.78 0.33 -14.26
N VAL A 174 -7.73 0.66 -13.52
CA VAL A 174 -7.39 2.05 -13.24
C VAL A 174 -6.82 2.74 -14.48
N TRP A 175 -6.05 2.04 -15.30
CA TRP A 175 -5.59 2.59 -16.58
C TRP A 175 -6.77 2.99 -17.47
N LYS A 176 -7.79 2.13 -17.63
CA LYS A 176 -9.01 2.44 -18.38
C LYS A 176 -9.76 3.64 -17.79
N LEU A 177 -9.90 3.68 -16.47
CA LEU A 177 -10.54 4.79 -15.76
C LEU A 177 -9.83 6.12 -16.09
N ILE A 178 -8.51 6.15 -15.99
CA ILE A 178 -7.72 7.38 -16.22
C ILE A 178 -7.72 7.75 -17.72
N ALA A 179 -7.61 6.77 -18.61
CA ALA A 179 -7.60 6.99 -20.05
C ALA A 179 -8.91 7.62 -20.54
N SER A 180 -10.06 7.23 -19.95
CA SER A 180 -11.39 7.74 -20.32
C SER A 180 -11.67 9.18 -19.84
N LEU A 181 -10.82 9.77 -19.04
CA LEU A 181 -10.97 11.18 -18.64
C LEU A 181 -10.65 12.10 -19.83
N ASN A 182 -11.67 12.75 -20.34
CA ASN A 182 -11.59 13.73 -21.42
C ASN A 182 -11.08 15.09 -20.95
#